data_82613140f7aa5aaed1104a24a15addd4
#
_entry.id   82613140f7aa5aaed1104a24a15addd4
#
_cell.length_a   1.000
_cell.length_b   1.000
_cell.length_c   1.000
_cell.angle_alpha   90.00
_cell.angle_beta   90.00
_cell.angle_gamma   90.00
#
_symmetry.space_group_name_H-M   'P 1'
#
loop_
_entity.id
_entity.type
_entity.pdbx_description
1 polymer ?
#
loop_
_entity_poly.entity_id
_entity_poly.type
_entity_poly.pdbx_seq_one_letter_code
_entity_poly.pdbx_strand_id
1 'polypeptide(L)'
;MSSKVTTQNKNTYLGAIEAGGTKIICAIATPQGEILTQTRFPTCDPESTLQEAVHFFQKNLPLDSSLTSLGIGTFGPAGVNPALPNYGEILATPKQGWQGANLIKPFTNAFPGLKITIDTDVNAAALGEGINGAAKDLDSYVYITIGTGIGGGVVINNQIIKGHLHPEIGHISIHQEKSDTYTGACPFHANCIEGLASGEAIFQRWGQKAENLPPEHPAWELQSTYLASLCQTLTAVLSPQRIILGGGVMQQSHLLPLIQQKFLTKSANYWQLPPDYIITPKLGTQSGIIGAIQLAM
;
A
#
# COMPACT_ATOMS: atom_id res chain seq x y z
N MET A 1 50.26 -1.41 -28.98
CA MET A 1 49.93 -1.75 -27.59
C MET A 1 48.50 -1.29 -27.34
N SER A 2 47.56 -2.24 -27.41
CA SER A 2 46.14 -1.95 -27.22
C SER A 2 45.83 -2.10 -25.73
N SER A 3 45.55 -0.97 -25.06
CA SER A 3 45.12 -0.96 -23.66
C SER A 3 43.70 -1.52 -23.59
N LYS A 4 43.59 -2.78 -23.13
CA LYS A 4 42.31 -3.34 -22.68
C LYS A 4 41.81 -2.48 -21.53
N VAL A 5 40.79 -1.65 -21.78
CA VAL A 5 39.97 -1.02 -20.73
C VAL A 5 39.21 -2.17 -20.07
N THR A 6 39.69 -2.61 -18.92
CA THR A 6 38.94 -3.48 -18.00
C THR A 6 37.75 -2.65 -17.47
N THR A 7 36.58 -2.86 -18.02
CA THR A 7 35.33 -2.44 -17.39
C THR A 7 35.21 -3.18 -16.06
N GLN A 8 35.57 -2.50 -14.97
CA GLN A 8 35.22 -3.00 -13.63
C GLN A 8 33.70 -3.15 -13.58
N ASN A 9 33.20 -4.37 -13.38
CA ASN A 9 31.79 -4.60 -13.08
C ASN A 9 31.48 -3.85 -11.78
N LYS A 10 30.84 -2.68 -11.90
CA LYS A 10 30.32 -1.96 -10.73
C LYS A 10 29.28 -2.84 -10.06
N ASN A 11 29.37 -2.99 -8.75
CA ASN A 11 28.30 -3.61 -7.99
C ASN A 11 27.00 -2.85 -8.20
N THR A 12 25.91 -3.55 -8.48
CA THR A 12 24.61 -2.96 -8.75
C THR A 12 23.67 -3.15 -7.58
N TYR A 13 22.84 -2.15 -7.31
CA TYR A 13 21.88 -2.18 -6.22
C TYR A 13 20.50 -1.71 -6.70
N LEU A 14 19.48 -2.15 -5.96
CA LEU A 14 18.09 -1.72 -6.13
C LEU A 14 17.79 -0.64 -5.11
N GLY A 15 17.01 0.36 -5.53
CA GLY A 15 16.37 1.32 -4.65
C GLY A 15 14.91 0.97 -4.46
N ALA A 16 14.38 1.28 -3.29
CA ALA A 16 12.97 1.15 -3.01
C ALA A 16 12.47 2.36 -2.22
N ILE A 17 11.26 2.80 -2.54
CA ILE A 17 10.57 3.87 -1.81
C ILE A 17 9.13 3.40 -1.52
N GLU A 18 8.76 3.44 -0.25
CA GLU A 18 7.37 3.42 0.19
C GLU A 18 6.98 4.86 0.56
N ALA A 19 6.24 5.52 -0.33
CA ALA A 19 5.78 6.88 -0.14
C ALA A 19 4.36 6.88 0.43
N GLY A 20 4.25 6.95 1.74
CA GLY A 20 2.98 7.10 2.44
C GLY A 20 2.57 8.58 2.61
N GLY A 21 1.29 8.83 2.88
CA GLY A 21 0.78 10.19 3.08
C GLY A 21 1.38 10.94 4.29
N THR A 22 1.99 10.23 5.27
CA THR A 22 2.56 10.82 6.49
C THR A 22 4.05 10.55 6.66
N LYS A 23 4.57 9.52 6.04
CA LYS A 23 5.98 9.10 6.14
C LYS A 23 6.46 8.53 4.80
N ILE A 24 7.75 8.69 4.55
CA ILE A 24 8.49 8.02 3.48
C ILE A 24 9.43 7.00 4.11
N ILE A 25 9.55 5.82 3.49
CA ILE A 25 10.59 4.85 3.78
C ILE A 25 11.41 4.67 2.50
N CYS A 26 12.73 4.77 2.60
CA CYS A 26 13.66 4.48 1.51
C CYS A 26 14.56 3.32 1.90
N ALA A 27 14.87 2.43 0.97
CA ALA A 27 15.79 1.32 1.17
C ALA A 27 16.72 1.14 -0.02
N ILE A 28 17.95 0.67 0.26
CA ILE A 28 18.88 0.13 -0.73
C ILE A 28 18.94 -1.37 -0.49
N ALA A 29 18.77 -2.14 -1.55
CA ALA A 29 18.78 -3.59 -1.50
C ALA A 29 19.77 -4.18 -2.51
N THR A 30 20.19 -5.43 -2.26
CA THR A 30 20.92 -6.23 -3.23
C THR A 30 20.03 -6.59 -4.42
N PRO A 31 20.59 -7.04 -5.57
CA PRO A 31 19.78 -7.56 -6.67
C PRO A 31 18.88 -8.74 -6.31
N GLN A 32 19.15 -9.42 -5.20
CA GLN A 32 18.35 -10.52 -4.65
C GLN A 32 17.24 -10.04 -3.71
N GLY A 33 17.14 -8.73 -3.46
CA GLY A 33 16.12 -8.11 -2.63
C GLY A 33 16.43 -8.03 -1.13
N GLU A 34 17.67 -8.32 -0.72
CA GLU A 34 18.09 -8.17 0.67
C GLU A 34 18.37 -6.71 0.99
N ILE A 35 17.70 -6.18 2.02
CA ILE A 35 17.86 -4.79 2.46
C ILE A 35 19.21 -4.60 3.14
N LEU A 36 20.04 -3.70 2.60
CA LEU A 36 21.32 -3.32 3.16
C LEU A 36 21.19 -2.16 4.15
N THR A 37 20.39 -1.19 3.80
CA THR A 37 20.13 -0.01 4.64
C THR A 37 18.77 0.57 4.31
N GLN A 38 18.12 1.15 5.31
CA GLN A 38 16.87 1.87 5.13
C GLN A 38 16.80 3.09 6.04
N THR A 39 15.95 4.04 5.65
CA THR A 39 15.64 5.22 6.46
C THR A 39 14.16 5.51 6.43
N ARG A 40 13.70 6.32 7.39
CA ARG A 40 12.32 6.77 7.49
C ARG A 40 12.30 8.24 7.90
N PHE A 41 11.51 9.05 7.18
CA PHE A 41 11.31 10.47 7.48
C PHE A 41 9.87 10.92 7.18
N PRO A 42 9.42 12.08 7.70
CA PRO A 42 8.08 12.60 7.45
C PRO A 42 7.84 12.94 5.98
N THR A 43 6.60 12.80 5.51
CA THR A 43 6.17 13.32 4.21
C THR A 43 5.79 14.80 4.38
N CYS A 44 6.65 15.70 3.96
CA CYS A 44 6.45 17.15 3.96
C CYS A 44 5.89 17.63 2.61
N ASP A 45 6.39 18.77 2.08
CA ASP A 45 6.16 19.19 0.71
C ASP A 45 6.91 18.27 -0.28
N PRO A 46 6.48 18.22 -1.56
CA PRO A 46 7.08 17.31 -2.54
C PRO A 46 8.56 17.54 -2.77
N GLU A 47 8.98 18.80 -2.87
CA GLU A 47 10.36 19.13 -3.23
C GLU A 47 11.33 18.67 -2.16
N SER A 48 11.14 19.12 -0.90
CA SER A 48 12.00 18.74 0.22
C SER A 48 11.99 17.21 0.47
N THR A 49 10.81 16.58 0.38
CA THR A 49 10.66 15.15 0.61
C THR A 49 11.41 14.32 -0.45
N LEU A 50 11.28 14.68 -1.73
CA LEU A 50 11.93 13.94 -2.82
C LEU A 50 13.44 14.22 -2.85
N GLN A 51 13.88 15.42 -2.49
CA GLN A 51 15.30 15.73 -2.34
C GLN A 51 15.93 14.93 -1.21
N GLU A 52 15.27 14.77 -0.06
CA GLU A 52 15.76 13.95 1.05
C GLU A 52 15.89 12.47 0.62
N ALA A 53 14.92 11.94 -0.14
CA ALA A 53 15.00 10.60 -0.69
C ALA A 53 16.19 10.44 -1.68
N VAL A 54 16.40 11.39 -2.59
CA VAL A 54 17.56 11.40 -3.50
C VAL A 54 18.87 11.43 -2.70
N HIS A 55 18.97 12.31 -1.69
CA HIS A 55 20.15 12.42 -0.85
C HIS A 55 20.45 11.11 -0.10
N PHE A 56 19.41 10.41 0.40
CA PHE A 56 19.59 9.10 1.03
C PHE A 56 20.29 8.12 0.09
N PHE A 57 19.87 7.99 -1.16
CA PHE A 57 20.50 7.08 -2.13
C PHE A 57 21.92 7.52 -2.46
N GLN A 58 22.17 8.81 -2.70
CA GLN A 58 23.50 9.33 -3.00
C GLN A 58 24.51 9.08 -1.88
N LYS A 59 24.07 9.24 -0.62
CA LYS A 59 24.93 9.11 0.56
C LYS A 59 25.23 7.67 0.94
N ASN A 60 24.28 6.75 0.73
CA ASN A 60 24.35 5.41 1.31
C ASN A 60 24.63 4.31 0.28
N LEU A 61 24.72 4.64 -1.02
CA LEU A 61 25.24 3.68 -1.99
C LEU A 61 26.71 3.35 -1.69
N PRO A 62 27.09 2.06 -1.69
CA PRO A 62 28.50 1.66 -1.52
C PRO A 62 29.40 2.32 -2.58
N LEU A 63 30.64 2.58 -2.21
CA LEU A 63 31.64 3.12 -3.14
C LEU A 63 31.77 2.23 -4.38
N ASP A 64 32.00 2.85 -5.54
CA ASP A 64 32.16 2.16 -6.82
C ASP A 64 30.96 1.29 -7.23
N SER A 65 29.78 1.64 -6.76
CA SER A 65 28.52 0.97 -7.10
C SER A 65 27.57 1.89 -7.89
N SER A 66 26.46 1.31 -8.36
CA SER A 66 25.41 2.04 -9.06
C SER A 66 24.03 1.59 -8.64
N LEU A 67 23.11 2.56 -8.53
CA LEU A 67 21.69 2.30 -8.43
C LEU A 67 21.16 2.05 -9.85
N THR A 68 20.70 0.84 -10.13
CA THR A 68 20.29 0.45 -11.49
C THR A 68 18.78 0.45 -11.68
N SER A 69 18.03 0.24 -10.61
CA SER A 69 16.57 0.22 -10.64
C SER A 69 16.00 0.79 -9.35
N LEU A 70 14.84 1.43 -9.44
CA LEU A 70 14.11 2.01 -8.32
C LEU A 70 12.64 1.62 -8.41
N GLY A 71 12.12 0.98 -7.38
CA GLY A 71 10.68 0.73 -7.22
C GLY A 71 10.07 1.74 -6.27
N ILE A 72 8.93 2.30 -6.64
CA ILE A 72 8.21 3.29 -5.84
C ILE A 72 6.78 2.80 -5.62
N GLY A 73 6.42 2.48 -4.36
CA GLY A 73 5.04 2.34 -3.92
C GLY A 73 4.56 3.66 -3.34
N THR A 74 3.53 4.29 -3.90
CA THR A 74 3.11 5.64 -3.48
C THR A 74 1.65 5.69 -3.07
N PHE A 75 1.35 6.57 -2.11
CA PHE A 75 -0.04 6.97 -1.88
C PHE A 75 -0.65 7.52 -3.17
N GLY A 76 -1.96 7.40 -3.28
CA GLY A 76 -2.69 7.77 -4.48
C GLY A 76 -3.68 8.93 -4.28
N PRO A 77 -4.47 9.16 -5.36
CA PRO A 77 -4.34 8.53 -6.68
C PRO A 77 -3.05 8.92 -7.41
N ALA A 78 -2.46 7.98 -8.16
CA ALA A 78 -1.20 8.18 -8.87
C ALA A 78 -1.25 7.64 -10.31
N GLY A 79 -0.53 8.27 -11.21
CA GLY A 79 -0.34 7.81 -12.58
C GLY A 79 0.63 6.63 -12.61
N VAL A 80 0.10 5.40 -12.58
CA VAL A 80 0.89 4.15 -12.53
C VAL A 80 0.95 3.41 -13.87
N ASN A 81 0.30 3.94 -14.91
CA ASN A 81 0.33 3.36 -16.26
C ASN A 81 1.43 4.03 -17.08
N PRO A 82 2.52 3.31 -17.45
CA PRO A 82 3.64 3.90 -18.20
C PRO A 82 3.28 4.35 -19.63
N ALA A 83 2.14 3.90 -20.16
CA ALA A 83 1.66 4.35 -21.48
C ALA A 83 0.96 5.72 -21.45
N LEU A 84 0.69 6.27 -20.27
CA LEU A 84 -0.01 7.55 -20.12
C LEU A 84 0.96 8.70 -19.80
N PRO A 85 0.65 9.92 -20.24
CA PRO A 85 1.54 11.09 -20.07
C PRO A 85 1.74 11.50 -18.60
N ASN A 86 0.83 11.13 -17.70
CA ASN A 86 0.88 11.40 -16.27
C ASN A 86 1.59 10.30 -15.47
N TYR A 87 2.34 9.42 -16.13
CA TYR A 87 3.10 8.37 -15.41
C TYR A 87 4.06 8.96 -14.40
N GLY A 88 3.94 8.52 -13.15
CA GLY A 88 4.73 9.00 -12.02
C GLY A 88 4.22 10.28 -11.36
N GLU A 89 3.05 10.79 -11.74
CA GLU A 89 2.46 11.98 -11.11
C GLU A 89 1.41 11.59 -10.06
N ILE A 90 1.40 12.34 -8.96
CA ILE A 90 0.29 12.30 -8.00
C ILE A 90 -0.89 13.05 -8.61
N LEU A 91 -2.04 12.37 -8.69
CA LEU A 91 -3.26 12.92 -9.28
C LEU A 91 -4.05 13.75 -8.25
N ALA A 92 -5.39 13.79 -8.35
CA ALA A 92 -6.24 14.51 -7.41
C ALA A 92 -6.15 13.88 -6.01
N THR A 93 -5.50 14.55 -5.07
CA THR A 93 -5.25 14.09 -3.71
C THR A 93 -5.64 15.16 -2.69
N PRO A 94 -6.17 14.81 -1.51
CA PRO A 94 -6.39 15.76 -0.42
C PRO A 94 -5.08 16.25 0.22
N LYS A 95 -3.93 15.60 -0.07
CA LYS A 95 -2.64 16.00 0.49
C LYS A 95 -2.16 17.29 -0.18
N GLN A 96 -2.14 18.36 0.61
CA GLN A 96 -1.81 19.71 0.14
C GLN A 96 -0.42 19.76 -0.52
N GLY A 97 -0.35 20.37 -1.70
CA GLY A 97 0.88 20.59 -2.47
C GLY A 97 1.36 19.39 -3.27
N TRP A 98 0.74 18.20 -3.14
CA TRP A 98 1.19 17.01 -3.83
C TRP A 98 0.55 16.77 -5.20
N GLN A 99 -0.60 17.35 -5.47
CA GLN A 99 -1.23 17.22 -6.80
C GLN A 99 -0.30 17.74 -7.91
N GLY A 100 -0.05 16.92 -8.92
CA GLY A 100 0.86 17.21 -10.02
C GLY A 100 2.34 16.97 -9.70
N ALA A 101 2.71 16.59 -8.47
CA ALA A 101 4.08 16.25 -8.13
C ALA A 101 4.54 15.00 -8.90
N ASN A 102 5.68 15.09 -9.58
CA ASN A 102 6.25 14.00 -10.35
C ASN A 102 7.31 13.27 -9.50
N LEU A 103 7.05 12.00 -9.20
CA LEU A 103 7.89 11.16 -8.35
C LEU A 103 9.09 10.54 -9.09
N ILE A 104 9.18 10.68 -10.41
CA ILE A 104 10.21 10.08 -11.25
C ILE A 104 11.34 11.06 -11.56
N LYS A 105 11.00 12.30 -11.94
CA LYS A 105 11.96 13.31 -12.39
C LYS A 105 13.13 13.57 -11.46
N PRO A 106 12.97 13.72 -10.13
CA PRO A 106 14.10 13.96 -9.22
C PRO A 106 15.15 12.85 -9.28
N PHE A 107 14.71 11.60 -9.40
CA PHE A 107 15.60 10.44 -9.43
C PHE A 107 16.27 10.23 -10.78
N THR A 108 15.57 10.45 -11.89
CA THR A 108 16.18 10.38 -13.24
C THR A 108 17.22 11.47 -13.45
N ASN A 109 17.03 12.65 -12.84
CA ASN A 109 18.01 13.75 -12.86
C ASN A 109 19.25 13.40 -12.03
N ALA A 110 19.06 12.79 -10.85
CA ALA A 110 20.15 12.45 -9.93
C ALA A 110 20.93 11.19 -10.34
N PHE A 111 20.26 10.25 -11.02
CA PHE A 111 20.82 8.94 -11.41
C PHE A 111 20.52 8.68 -12.91
N PRO A 112 21.34 9.20 -13.84
CA PRO A 112 21.13 8.97 -15.26
C PRO A 112 21.11 7.49 -15.63
N GLY A 113 20.07 7.07 -16.38
CA GLY A 113 19.89 5.69 -16.79
C GLY A 113 19.18 4.79 -15.78
N LEU A 114 18.75 5.34 -14.64
CA LEU A 114 17.97 4.62 -13.64
C LEU A 114 16.63 4.15 -14.21
N LYS A 115 16.34 2.85 -14.09
CA LYS A 115 15.02 2.30 -14.41
C LYS A 115 14.10 2.52 -13.22
N ILE A 116 12.91 3.07 -13.45
CA ILE A 116 11.96 3.37 -12.37
C ILE A 116 10.63 2.70 -12.68
N THR A 117 10.14 1.93 -11.71
CA THR A 117 8.79 1.35 -11.72
C THR A 117 8.01 1.94 -10.56
N ILE A 118 6.82 2.48 -10.86
CA ILE A 118 5.94 3.06 -9.86
C ILE A 118 4.59 2.34 -9.82
N ASP A 119 4.08 2.16 -8.62
CA ASP A 119 2.74 1.65 -8.36
C ASP A 119 2.18 2.29 -7.08
N THR A 120 0.94 1.96 -6.71
CA THR A 120 0.38 2.40 -5.43
C THR A 120 1.06 1.69 -4.25
N ASP A 121 1.04 2.31 -3.08
CA ASP A 121 1.56 1.74 -1.83
C ASP A 121 0.87 0.42 -1.46
N VAL A 122 -0.44 0.31 -1.72
CA VAL A 122 -1.21 -0.91 -1.48
C VAL A 122 -0.89 -2.02 -2.48
N ASN A 123 -0.61 -1.71 -3.75
CA ASN A 123 -0.14 -2.67 -4.74
C ASN A 123 1.27 -3.17 -4.37
N ALA A 124 2.15 -2.26 -3.95
CA ALA A 124 3.46 -2.63 -3.43
C ALA A 124 3.33 -3.54 -2.21
N ALA A 125 2.47 -3.21 -1.23
CA ALA A 125 2.25 -4.04 -0.06
C ALA A 125 1.69 -5.43 -0.43
N ALA A 126 0.78 -5.50 -1.40
CA ALA A 126 0.28 -6.78 -1.92
C ALA A 126 1.42 -7.62 -2.51
N LEU A 127 2.30 -7.04 -3.34
CA LEU A 127 3.48 -7.74 -3.88
C LEU A 127 4.40 -8.23 -2.76
N GLY A 128 4.68 -7.41 -1.76
CA GLY A 128 5.50 -7.81 -0.61
C GLY A 128 4.94 -9.05 0.09
N GLU A 129 3.65 -9.04 0.40
CA GLU A 129 2.97 -10.17 1.03
C GLU A 129 2.91 -11.41 0.13
N GLY A 130 2.91 -11.24 -1.19
CA GLY A 130 2.97 -12.33 -2.15
C GLY A 130 4.31 -13.06 -2.19
N ILE A 131 5.41 -12.34 -1.97
CA ILE A 131 6.76 -12.92 -2.08
C ILE A 131 7.18 -13.66 -0.81
N ASN A 132 7.11 -12.98 0.33
CA ASN A 132 7.63 -13.48 1.60
C ASN A 132 6.62 -13.39 2.75
N GLY A 133 5.38 -13.00 2.47
CA GLY A 133 4.39 -12.69 3.47
C GLY A 133 3.22 -13.67 3.54
N ALA A 134 2.06 -13.10 3.82
CA ALA A 134 0.81 -13.81 4.07
C ALA A 134 0.19 -14.43 2.80
N ALA A 135 0.59 -13.99 1.59
CA ALA A 135 0.14 -14.56 0.33
C ALA A 135 1.23 -15.36 -0.41
N LYS A 136 2.31 -15.74 0.29
CA LYS A 136 3.32 -16.58 -0.32
C LYS A 136 2.70 -17.87 -0.86
N ASP A 137 3.14 -18.27 -2.06
CA ASP A 137 2.65 -19.46 -2.80
C ASP A 137 1.18 -19.35 -3.26
N LEU A 138 0.55 -18.16 -3.20
CA LEU A 138 -0.75 -17.86 -3.76
C LEU A 138 -0.57 -17.00 -5.02
N ASP A 139 -1.46 -17.19 -6.00
CA ASP A 139 -1.45 -16.43 -7.26
C ASP A 139 -2.55 -15.35 -7.33
N SER A 140 -3.57 -15.42 -6.46
CA SER A 140 -4.72 -14.52 -6.50
C SER A 140 -5.14 -14.14 -5.09
N TYR A 141 -4.88 -12.89 -4.69
CA TYR A 141 -5.15 -12.39 -3.33
C TYR A 141 -5.37 -10.88 -3.32
N VAL A 142 -5.94 -10.39 -2.23
CA VAL A 142 -6.18 -8.96 -2.01
C VAL A 142 -5.52 -8.51 -0.72
N TYR A 143 -4.76 -7.43 -0.80
CA TYR A 143 -4.25 -6.70 0.36
C TYR A 143 -5.07 -5.42 0.56
N ILE A 144 -5.52 -5.17 1.78
CA ILE A 144 -6.27 -3.97 2.14
C ILE A 144 -5.57 -3.29 3.30
N THR A 145 -5.28 -2.01 3.16
CA THR A 145 -4.83 -1.18 4.28
C THR A 145 -6.01 -0.42 4.87
N ILE A 146 -6.19 -0.50 6.19
CA ILE A 146 -7.14 0.30 6.97
C ILE A 146 -6.30 1.23 7.86
N GLY A 147 -6.02 2.41 7.34
CA GLY A 147 -5.21 3.45 7.97
C GLY A 147 -6.01 4.75 8.12
N THR A 148 -5.40 5.90 7.83
CA THR A 148 -6.10 7.20 7.71
C THR A 148 -7.24 7.09 6.70
N GLY A 149 -6.97 6.49 5.53
CA GLY A 149 -7.96 6.05 4.54
C GLY A 149 -8.05 4.53 4.45
N ILE A 150 -8.73 4.04 3.40
CA ILE A 150 -8.77 2.63 3.02
C ILE A 150 -8.33 2.50 1.56
N GLY A 151 -7.32 1.67 1.32
CA GLY A 151 -6.87 1.33 -0.02
C GLY A 151 -6.72 -0.18 -0.19
N GLY A 152 -6.69 -0.66 -1.44
CA GLY A 152 -6.52 -2.08 -1.70
C GLY A 152 -5.69 -2.39 -2.93
N GLY A 153 -4.76 -3.33 -2.79
CA GLY A 153 -3.99 -3.94 -3.88
C GLY A 153 -4.55 -5.30 -4.23
N VAL A 154 -4.79 -5.52 -5.51
CA VAL A 154 -5.39 -6.77 -6.03
C VAL A 154 -4.38 -7.46 -6.94
N VAL A 155 -4.09 -8.71 -6.62
CA VAL A 155 -3.28 -9.60 -7.45
C VAL A 155 -4.14 -10.76 -7.93
N ILE A 156 -4.19 -10.99 -9.23
CA ILE A 156 -4.88 -12.12 -9.87
C ILE A 156 -3.92 -12.77 -10.85
N ASN A 157 -3.77 -14.10 -10.76
CA ASN A 157 -2.83 -14.86 -11.60
C ASN A 157 -1.40 -14.27 -11.56
N ASN A 158 -0.90 -13.94 -10.38
CA ASN A 158 0.40 -13.30 -10.14
C ASN A 158 0.57 -11.91 -10.77
N GLN A 159 -0.49 -11.26 -11.18
CA GLN A 159 -0.45 -9.93 -11.79
C GLN A 159 -1.27 -8.93 -10.98
N ILE A 160 -0.69 -7.75 -10.74
CA ILE A 160 -1.44 -6.62 -10.19
C ILE A 160 -2.52 -6.22 -11.17
N ILE A 161 -3.74 -6.09 -10.70
CA ILE A 161 -4.88 -5.64 -11.50
C ILE A 161 -4.74 -4.14 -11.76
N LYS A 162 -4.69 -3.82 -13.05
CA LYS A 162 -4.73 -2.45 -13.58
C LYS A 162 -5.68 -2.42 -14.77
N GLY A 163 -6.39 -1.31 -14.90
CA GLY A 163 -7.25 -1.04 -16.05
C GLY A 163 -6.99 0.37 -16.56
N HIS A 164 -8.05 1.15 -16.66
CA HIS A 164 -7.94 2.59 -16.94
C HIS A 164 -7.14 3.30 -15.82
N LEU A 165 -7.42 2.91 -14.57
CA LEU A 165 -6.70 3.28 -13.35
C LEU A 165 -6.42 2.01 -12.54
N HIS A 166 -5.82 2.16 -11.36
CA HIS A 166 -5.77 1.11 -10.34
C HIS A 166 -7.13 1.01 -9.60
N PRO A 167 -7.48 -0.15 -9.02
CA PRO A 167 -8.68 -0.29 -8.21
C PRO A 167 -8.68 0.68 -7.01
N GLU A 168 -9.81 1.37 -6.81
CA GLU A 168 -10.05 2.25 -5.67
C GLU A 168 -11.04 1.59 -4.70
N ILE A 169 -10.60 0.49 -4.09
CA ILE A 169 -11.42 -0.36 -3.20
C ILE A 169 -12.02 0.43 -2.03
N GLY A 170 -11.30 1.43 -1.52
CA GLY A 170 -11.77 2.30 -0.44
C GLY A 170 -13.06 3.08 -0.78
N HIS A 171 -13.37 3.23 -2.06
CA HIS A 171 -14.55 3.97 -2.50
C HIS A 171 -15.74 3.08 -2.90
N ILE A 172 -15.68 1.78 -2.61
CA ILE A 172 -16.83 0.89 -2.78
C ILE A 172 -17.96 1.35 -1.86
N SER A 173 -19.17 1.50 -2.44
CA SER A 173 -20.38 1.72 -1.66
C SER A 173 -20.76 0.46 -0.90
N ILE A 174 -21.02 0.59 0.40
CA ILE A 174 -21.52 -0.50 1.23
C ILE A 174 -22.84 -0.09 1.89
N HIS A 175 -23.61 -1.07 2.33
CA HIS A 175 -24.82 -0.78 3.08
C HIS A 175 -24.47 -0.24 4.47
N GLN A 176 -24.88 0.99 4.76
CA GLN A 176 -24.73 1.60 6.08
C GLN A 176 -25.77 1.03 7.06
N GLU A 177 -25.33 0.66 8.27
CA GLU A 177 -26.23 0.15 9.30
C GLU A 177 -27.29 1.19 9.69
N LYS A 178 -28.53 0.78 9.85
CA LYS A 178 -29.66 1.70 10.15
C LYS A 178 -29.47 2.51 11.44
N SER A 179 -28.73 1.96 12.39
CA SER A 179 -28.39 2.62 13.66
C SER A 179 -27.24 3.62 13.54
N ASP A 180 -26.49 3.60 12.44
CA ASP A 180 -25.37 4.48 12.20
C ASP A 180 -25.85 5.75 11.44
N THR A 181 -25.92 6.85 12.14
CA THR A 181 -26.35 8.14 11.59
C THR A 181 -25.20 9.01 11.11
N TYR A 182 -23.96 8.49 11.14
CA TYR A 182 -22.77 9.21 10.70
C TYR A 182 -22.78 9.40 9.18
N THR A 183 -22.51 10.63 8.73
CA THR A 183 -22.60 10.99 7.30
C THR A 183 -21.42 10.46 6.46
N GLY A 184 -20.32 10.08 7.12
CA GLY A 184 -19.09 9.59 6.47
C GLY A 184 -17.99 10.66 6.36
N ALA A 185 -16.74 10.19 6.37
CA ALA A 185 -15.54 11.05 6.33
C ALA A 185 -15.01 11.29 4.90
N CYS A 186 -15.46 10.52 3.91
CA CYS A 186 -14.93 10.66 2.56
C CYS A 186 -15.39 11.96 1.90
N PRO A 187 -14.46 12.83 1.43
CA PRO A 187 -14.84 14.12 0.85
C PRO A 187 -15.54 14.00 -0.51
N PHE A 188 -15.48 12.83 -1.18
CA PHE A 188 -16.07 12.59 -2.49
C PHE A 188 -17.40 11.83 -2.42
N HIS A 189 -17.46 10.78 -1.60
CA HIS A 189 -18.58 9.82 -1.59
C HIS A 189 -19.27 9.74 -0.22
N ALA A 190 -18.87 10.58 0.74
CA ALA A 190 -19.37 10.56 2.11
C ALA A 190 -19.29 9.16 2.75
N ASN A 191 -20.26 8.28 2.52
CA ASN A 191 -20.45 6.98 3.18
C ASN A 191 -19.96 5.76 2.36
N CYS A 192 -18.96 5.90 1.49
CA CYS A 192 -18.24 4.74 0.97
C CYS A 192 -17.50 3.99 2.11
N ILE A 193 -16.88 2.83 1.84
CA ILE A 193 -16.21 2.04 2.89
C ILE A 193 -15.12 2.85 3.61
N GLU A 194 -14.33 3.66 2.90
CA GLU A 194 -13.37 4.58 3.51
C GLU A 194 -14.05 5.59 4.41
N GLY A 195 -15.14 6.20 3.93
CA GLY A 195 -15.91 7.17 4.68
C GLY A 195 -16.54 6.63 5.94
N LEU A 196 -16.81 5.33 6.02
CA LEU A 196 -17.47 4.70 7.17
C LEU A 196 -16.47 3.97 8.10
N ALA A 197 -15.37 3.42 7.57
CA ALA A 197 -14.54 2.48 8.30
C ALA A 197 -13.03 2.78 8.28
N SER A 198 -12.60 3.94 7.79
CA SER A 198 -11.21 4.38 7.92
C SER A 198 -10.87 4.85 9.34
N GLY A 199 -9.59 5.03 9.62
CA GLY A 199 -9.13 5.63 10.88
C GLY A 199 -9.64 7.06 11.06
N GLU A 200 -9.74 7.82 9.97
CA GLU A 200 -10.33 9.15 9.97
C GLU A 200 -11.83 9.10 10.29
N ALA A 201 -12.56 8.14 9.73
CA ALA A 201 -13.97 7.92 10.04
C ALA A 201 -14.18 7.56 11.52
N ILE A 202 -13.31 6.75 12.11
CA ILE A 202 -13.32 6.45 13.55
C ILE A 202 -13.10 7.74 14.35
N PHE A 203 -12.09 8.51 14.00
CA PHE A 203 -11.77 9.75 14.72
C PHE A 203 -12.91 10.77 14.66
N GLN A 204 -13.45 11.03 13.48
CA GLN A 204 -14.54 11.99 13.31
C GLN A 204 -15.85 11.55 13.99
N ARG A 205 -16.14 10.23 13.96
CA ARG A 205 -17.37 9.69 14.58
C ARG A 205 -17.30 9.66 16.11
N TRP A 206 -16.13 9.31 16.69
CA TRP A 206 -15.97 9.02 18.10
C TRP A 206 -15.13 10.04 18.88
N GLY A 207 -14.50 11.01 18.19
CA GLY A 207 -13.61 12.00 18.80
C GLY A 207 -12.28 11.45 19.29
N GLN A 208 -12.00 10.17 19.03
CA GLN A 208 -10.78 9.48 19.46
C GLN A 208 -10.23 8.61 18.35
N LYS A 209 -8.90 8.50 18.29
CA LYS A 209 -8.23 7.60 17.35
C LYS A 209 -8.45 6.14 17.73
N ALA A 210 -8.43 5.26 16.76
CA ALA A 210 -8.57 3.81 16.93
C ALA A 210 -7.65 3.23 18.02
N GLU A 211 -6.41 3.70 18.11
CA GLU A 211 -5.41 3.26 19.08
C GLU A 211 -5.76 3.60 20.54
N ASN A 212 -6.66 4.55 20.77
CA ASN A 212 -7.07 5.01 22.09
C ASN A 212 -8.44 4.45 22.52
N LEU A 213 -9.13 3.72 21.65
CA LEU A 213 -10.43 3.13 21.96
C LEU A 213 -10.26 1.78 22.68
N PRO A 214 -10.92 1.57 23.84
CA PRO A 214 -10.85 0.28 24.52
C PRO A 214 -11.53 -0.83 23.70
N PRO A 215 -11.16 -2.11 23.92
CA PRO A 215 -11.70 -3.25 23.15
C PRO A 215 -13.23 -3.38 23.19
N GLU A 216 -13.88 -2.89 24.25
CA GLU A 216 -15.32 -2.97 24.46
C GLU A 216 -16.08 -1.78 23.80
N HIS A 217 -15.35 -0.85 23.17
CA HIS A 217 -15.98 0.34 22.57
C HIS A 217 -16.91 -0.05 21.41
N PRO A 218 -18.14 0.54 21.32
CA PRO A 218 -19.11 0.19 20.28
C PRO A 218 -18.64 0.47 18.84
N ALA A 219 -17.58 1.27 18.66
CA ALA A 219 -16.96 1.48 17.37
C ALA A 219 -16.57 0.16 16.69
N TRP A 220 -16.11 -0.84 17.45
CA TRP A 220 -15.61 -2.09 16.90
C TRP A 220 -16.71 -2.96 16.31
N GLU A 221 -17.94 -2.83 16.83
CA GLU A 221 -19.12 -3.49 16.26
C GLU A 221 -19.43 -2.97 14.85
N LEU A 222 -19.45 -1.65 14.65
CA LEU A 222 -19.64 -1.03 13.33
C LEU A 222 -18.45 -1.33 12.41
N GLN A 223 -17.24 -1.15 12.91
CA GLN A 223 -16.00 -1.36 12.15
C GLN A 223 -15.93 -2.78 11.58
N SER A 224 -16.15 -3.79 12.42
CA SER A 224 -16.13 -5.18 12.00
C SER A 224 -17.27 -5.51 11.01
N THR A 225 -18.45 -4.90 11.18
CA THR A 225 -19.59 -5.07 10.28
C THR A 225 -19.29 -4.53 8.87
N TYR A 226 -18.72 -3.34 8.78
CA TYR A 226 -18.38 -2.72 7.50
C TYR A 226 -17.23 -3.44 6.79
N LEU A 227 -16.16 -3.79 7.51
CA LEU A 227 -15.04 -4.53 6.95
C LEU A 227 -15.43 -5.96 6.52
N ALA A 228 -16.32 -6.63 7.25
CA ALA A 228 -16.88 -7.91 6.83
C ALA A 228 -17.69 -7.79 5.54
N SER A 229 -18.47 -6.70 5.37
CA SER A 229 -19.21 -6.43 4.13
C SER A 229 -18.28 -6.16 2.94
N LEU A 230 -17.17 -5.45 3.18
CA LEU A 230 -16.12 -5.28 2.17
C LEU A 230 -15.52 -6.62 1.75
N CYS A 231 -15.10 -7.45 2.73
CA CYS A 231 -14.58 -8.78 2.44
C CYS A 231 -15.58 -9.64 1.65
N GLN A 232 -16.87 -9.59 2.00
CA GLN A 232 -17.93 -10.30 1.26
C GLN A 232 -18.01 -9.82 -0.19
N THR A 233 -17.98 -8.51 -0.43
CA THR A 233 -18.01 -7.95 -1.79
C THR A 233 -16.80 -8.41 -2.60
N LEU A 234 -15.60 -8.33 -2.02
CA LEU A 234 -14.36 -8.75 -2.70
C LEU A 234 -14.35 -10.26 -2.98
N THR A 235 -14.87 -11.07 -2.07
CA THR A 235 -15.03 -12.52 -2.27
C THR A 235 -15.97 -12.81 -3.45
N ALA A 236 -17.11 -12.12 -3.50
CA ALA A 236 -18.10 -12.33 -4.56
C ALA A 236 -17.63 -11.88 -5.95
N VAL A 237 -16.82 -10.82 -6.02
CA VAL A 237 -16.40 -10.21 -7.29
C VAL A 237 -15.08 -10.78 -7.81
N LEU A 238 -14.09 -11.00 -6.91
CA LEU A 238 -12.72 -11.37 -7.27
C LEU A 238 -12.40 -12.83 -7.00
N SER A 239 -13.15 -13.49 -6.10
CA SER A 239 -12.90 -14.87 -5.66
C SER A 239 -11.40 -15.12 -5.31
N PRO A 240 -10.78 -14.28 -4.48
CA PRO A 240 -9.36 -14.43 -4.17
C PRO A 240 -9.11 -15.66 -3.30
N GLN A 241 -7.89 -16.19 -3.30
CA GLN A 241 -7.49 -17.26 -2.40
C GLN A 241 -7.29 -16.75 -0.97
N ARG A 242 -7.07 -15.44 -0.79
CA ARG A 242 -6.86 -14.80 0.52
C ARG A 242 -7.15 -13.31 0.51
N ILE A 243 -7.68 -12.80 1.62
CA ILE A 243 -7.82 -11.37 1.91
C ILE A 243 -6.91 -11.04 3.09
N ILE A 244 -6.02 -10.06 2.91
CA ILE A 244 -5.05 -9.63 3.93
C ILE A 244 -5.44 -8.24 4.39
N LEU A 245 -5.78 -8.09 5.67
CA LEU A 245 -6.22 -6.84 6.27
C LEU A 245 -5.09 -6.23 7.10
N GLY A 246 -4.51 -5.14 6.62
CA GLY A 246 -3.42 -4.41 7.27
C GLY A 246 -3.79 -2.97 7.62
N GLY A 247 -2.79 -2.16 7.95
CA GLY A 247 -2.95 -0.75 8.34
C GLY A 247 -3.09 -0.55 9.85
N GLY A 248 -3.07 0.73 10.26
CA GLY A 248 -3.02 1.11 11.68
C GLY A 248 -4.24 0.66 12.48
N VAL A 249 -5.43 0.69 11.89
CA VAL A 249 -6.67 0.26 12.55
C VAL A 249 -6.64 -1.24 12.87
N MET A 250 -6.01 -2.05 12.01
CA MET A 250 -5.89 -3.50 12.20
C MET A 250 -4.85 -3.92 13.24
N GLN A 251 -4.13 -2.97 13.86
CA GLN A 251 -3.28 -3.27 15.03
C GLN A 251 -4.09 -3.65 16.29
N GLN A 252 -5.39 -3.44 16.27
CA GLN A 252 -6.31 -3.87 17.32
C GLN A 252 -6.56 -5.38 17.19
N SER A 253 -5.90 -6.17 18.04
CA SER A 253 -5.89 -7.64 17.93
C SER A 253 -7.27 -8.31 18.01
N HIS A 254 -8.24 -7.67 18.69
CA HIS A 254 -9.62 -8.14 18.81
C HIS A 254 -10.44 -7.93 17.53
N LEU A 255 -10.01 -7.05 16.62
CA LEU A 255 -10.82 -6.66 15.44
C LEU A 255 -10.89 -7.76 14.38
N LEU A 256 -9.78 -8.45 14.09
CA LEU A 256 -9.76 -9.52 13.08
C LEU A 256 -10.75 -10.66 13.41
N PRO A 257 -10.78 -11.22 14.62
CA PRO A 257 -11.77 -12.26 14.99
C PRO A 257 -13.23 -11.78 14.81
N LEU A 258 -13.54 -10.52 15.14
CA LEU A 258 -14.87 -9.94 14.94
C LEU A 258 -15.22 -9.85 13.44
N ILE A 259 -14.29 -9.43 12.60
CA ILE A 259 -14.49 -9.37 11.15
C ILE A 259 -14.76 -10.78 10.59
N GLN A 260 -13.94 -11.77 10.96
CA GLN A 260 -14.09 -13.16 10.53
C GLN A 260 -15.46 -13.73 10.94
N GLN A 261 -15.88 -13.52 12.19
CA GLN A 261 -17.19 -13.98 12.66
C GLN A 261 -18.34 -13.35 11.87
N LYS A 262 -18.30 -12.02 11.66
CA LYS A 262 -19.34 -11.31 10.90
C LYS A 262 -19.34 -11.69 9.42
N PHE A 263 -18.18 -11.91 8.83
CA PHE A 263 -18.05 -12.39 7.47
C PHE A 263 -18.71 -13.77 7.29
N LEU A 264 -18.47 -14.73 8.20
CA LEU A 264 -19.13 -16.04 8.17
C LEU A 264 -20.65 -15.92 8.30
N THR A 265 -21.14 -15.07 9.20
CA THR A 265 -22.57 -14.82 9.38
C THR A 265 -23.19 -14.23 8.11
N LYS A 266 -22.58 -13.18 7.54
CA LYS A 266 -23.06 -12.53 6.31
C LYS A 266 -22.99 -13.44 5.08
N SER A 267 -22.00 -14.31 5.03
CA SER A 267 -21.80 -15.28 3.96
C SER A 267 -22.78 -16.47 4.00
N ALA A 268 -23.49 -16.64 5.12
CA ALA A 268 -24.45 -17.74 5.34
C ALA A 268 -23.90 -19.12 4.93
N ASN A 269 -22.60 -19.36 5.10
CA ASN A 269 -21.87 -20.55 4.68
C ASN A 269 -21.99 -20.86 3.17
N TYR A 270 -22.27 -19.85 2.35
CA TYR A 270 -22.39 -20.04 0.89
C TYR A 270 -21.05 -20.46 0.26
N TRP A 271 -19.92 -19.88 0.75
CA TRP A 271 -18.59 -20.24 0.30
C TRP A 271 -17.93 -21.20 1.30
N GLN A 272 -17.30 -22.25 0.80
CA GLN A 272 -16.42 -23.12 1.57
C GLN A 272 -14.99 -22.58 1.49
N LEU A 273 -14.61 -21.75 2.44
CA LEU A 273 -13.33 -21.05 2.45
C LEU A 273 -12.42 -21.61 3.55
N PRO A 274 -11.08 -21.57 3.36
CA PRO A 274 -10.15 -22.04 4.38
C PRO A 274 -10.18 -21.15 5.64
N PRO A 275 -9.78 -21.66 6.80
CA PRO A 275 -9.79 -20.90 8.06
C PRO A 275 -8.94 -19.63 8.02
N ASP A 276 -7.87 -19.62 7.19
CA ASP A 276 -6.93 -18.52 6.99
C ASP A 276 -7.26 -17.66 5.77
N TYR A 277 -8.55 -17.63 5.37
CA TYR A 277 -9.01 -16.85 4.23
C TYR A 277 -8.91 -15.33 4.44
N ILE A 278 -9.21 -14.85 5.65
CA ILE A 278 -9.07 -13.45 6.04
C ILE A 278 -8.05 -13.39 7.19
N ILE A 279 -6.91 -12.75 6.96
CA ILE A 279 -5.82 -12.68 7.93
C ILE A 279 -5.16 -11.30 7.96
N THR A 280 -4.23 -11.11 8.88
CA THR A 280 -3.36 -9.93 8.93
C THR A 280 -2.08 -10.13 8.11
N PRO A 281 -1.36 -9.05 7.72
CA PRO A 281 -0.08 -9.14 7.05
C PRO A 281 0.96 -9.90 7.87
N LYS A 282 1.72 -10.76 7.23
CA LYS A 282 2.85 -11.45 7.87
C LYS A 282 4.09 -10.55 7.97
N LEU A 283 4.29 -9.66 7.01
CA LEU A 283 5.42 -8.73 6.99
C LEU A 283 5.15 -7.46 7.81
N GLY A 284 3.93 -7.26 8.28
CA GLY A 284 3.55 -6.12 9.12
C GLY A 284 3.84 -4.79 8.44
N THR A 285 4.68 -3.96 9.05
CA THR A 285 5.04 -2.63 8.53
C THR A 285 6.08 -2.67 7.41
N GLN A 286 6.58 -3.84 7.03
CA GLN A 286 7.58 -4.00 5.96
C GLN A 286 6.94 -4.37 4.61
N SER A 287 5.65 -4.67 4.55
CA SER A 287 4.97 -5.11 3.33
C SER A 287 5.18 -4.14 2.17
N GLY A 288 5.03 -2.83 2.41
CA GLY A 288 5.18 -1.80 1.38
C GLY A 288 6.59 -1.67 0.84
N ILE A 289 7.61 -1.60 1.73
CA ILE A 289 9.01 -1.45 1.29
C ILE A 289 9.55 -2.71 0.61
N ILE A 290 9.17 -3.91 1.06
CA ILE A 290 9.53 -5.17 0.41
C ILE A 290 8.88 -5.25 -0.98
N GLY A 291 7.62 -4.84 -1.10
CA GLY A 291 6.96 -4.74 -2.39
C GLY A 291 7.56 -3.69 -3.32
N ALA A 292 8.00 -2.55 -2.79
CA ALA A 292 8.73 -1.56 -3.58
C ALA A 292 10.08 -2.11 -4.09
N ILE A 293 10.78 -2.95 -3.32
CA ILE A 293 11.96 -3.68 -3.80
C ILE A 293 11.57 -4.60 -4.97
N GLN A 294 10.44 -5.29 -4.86
CA GLN A 294 9.95 -6.15 -5.93
C GLN A 294 9.61 -5.39 -7.21
N LEU A 295 9.08 -4.17 -7.10
CA LEU A 295 8.86 -3.30 -8.27
C LEU A 295 10.17 -2.90 -8.96
N ALA A 296 11.31 -2.92 -8.25
CA ALA A 296 12.62 -2.61 -8.78
C ALA A 296 13.30 -3.82 -9.44
N MET A 297 12.87 -5.05 -9.15
CA MET A 297 13.39 -6.29 -9.74
C MET A 297 12.83 -6.54 -11.13
#